data_532555ed35fa69f361fa3a6bf2098cc3
#
_entry.id   532555ed35fa69f361fa3a6bf2098cc3
#
_cell.length_a   1.000
_cell.length_b   1.000
_cell.length_c   1.000
_cell.angle_alpha   90.00
_cell.angle_beta   90.00
_cell.angle_gamma   90.00
#
_symmetry.space_group_name_H-M   'P 1'
#
loop_
_entity.id
_entity.type
_entity.pdbx_description
1 polymer ?
#
loop_
_entity_poly.entity_id
_entity_poly.type
_entity_poly.pdbx_seq_one_letter_code
_entity_poly.pdbx_strand_id
1 'polypeptide(L)'
;MSVFFDTNVLVYCTDKLSPAKQTIALSLIEKHSTAGQAVVSTQVLIELYNVLVNKQKMPVAMAAELVSSYALWPVVESDVELVQKAIDRTIEQHISIWDAMVVEAANRCEAETLLSEDMSHGMRYGNTTVVNPFA
;
A
#
# COMPACT_ATOMS: atom_id res chain seq x y z
N MET A 1 6.71 -5.64 14.53
CA MET A 1 6.43 -4.31 13.94
C MET A 1 6.03 -4.48 12.48
N SER A 2 4.87 -3.97 12.08
CA SER A 2 4.39 -4.11 10.71
C SER A 2 4.53 -2.80 9.95
N VAL A 3 4.82 -2.93 8.65
CA VAL A 3 4.94 -1.83 7.70
C VAL A 3 3.94 -2.08 6.58
N PHE A 4 2.95 -1.21 6.45
CA PHE A 4 1.92 -1.31 5.43
C PHE A 4 2.37 -0.58 4.16
N PHE A 5 2.23 -1.23 3.02
CA PHE A 5 2.61 -0.67 1.72
C PHE A 5 1.35 -0.24 0.96
N ASP A 6 1.25 1.06 0.68
CA ASP A 6 0.24 1.56 -0.24
C ASP A 6 0.61 1.22 -1.69
N THR A 7 -0.38 1.18 -2.56
CA THR A 7 -0.23 0.76 -3.95
C THR A 7 0.87 1.52 -4.69
N ASN A 8 0.92 2.86 -4.51
CA ASN A 8 1.88 3.69 -5.26
C ASN A 8 3.34 3.27 -5.03
N VAL A 9 3.68 2.82 -3.81
CA VAL A 9 5.05 2.37 -3.51
C VAL A 9 5.38 1.09 -4.27
N LEU A 10 4.44 0.14 -4.34
CA LEU A 10 4.63 -1.11 -5.09
C LEU A 10 4.70 -0.86 -6.60
N VAL A 11 3.92 0.09 -7.10
CA VAL A 11 3.93 0.46 -8.53
C VAL A 11 5.31 0.94 -8.97
N TYR A 12 6.00 1.71 -8.13
CA TYR A 12 7.33 2.21 -8.48
C TYR A 12 8.37 1.10 -8.67
N CYS A 13 8.15 -0.08 -8.10
CA CYS A 13 9.09 -1.20 -8.24
C CYS A 13 9.27 -1.65 -9.69
N THR A 14 8.28 -1.38 -10.55
CA THR A 14 8.30 -1.75 -11.97
C THR A 14 8.24 -0.51 -12.87
N ASP A 15 8.37 0.69 -12.33
CA ASP A 15 8.29 1.94 -13.09
C ASP A 15 9.68 2.35 -13.60
N LYS A 16 9.97 1.96 -14.84
CA LYS A 16 11.25 2.28 -15.49
C LYS A 16 11.40 3.74 -15.86
N LEU A 17 10.30 4.52 -15.85
CA LEU A 17 10.32 5.94 -16.12
C LEU A 17 10.73 6.78 -14.91
N SER A 18 10.79 6.16 -13.74
CA SER A 18 11.17 6.80 -12.49
C SER A 18 12.28 5.99 -11.79
N PRO A 19 13.51 5.95 -12.36
CA PRO A 19 14.55 5.04 -11.88
C PRO A 19 14.99 5.31 -10.44
N ALA A 20 15.00 6.56 -10.00
CA ALA A 20 15.36 6.89 -8.62
C ALA A 20 14.33 6.35 -7.62
N LYS A 21 13.04 6.52 -7.90
CA LYS A 21 11.95 5.99 -7.06
C LYS A 21 11.89 4.47 -7.14
N GLN A 22 12.17 3.89 -8.30
CA GLN A 22 12.24 2.44 -8.45
C GLN A 22 13.29 1.84 -7.52
N THR A 23 14.48 2.42 -7.47
CA THR A 23 15.55 1.95 -6.60
C THR A 23 15.14 2.00 -5.12
N ILE A 24 14.52 3.10 -4.69
CA ILE A 24 14.03 3.26 -3.32
C ILE A 24 12.96 2.22 -3.00
N ALA A 25 11.98 2.05 -3.88
CA ALA A 25 10.88 1.12 -3.68
C ALA A 25 11.36 -0.33 -3.58
N LEU A 26 12.26 -0.75 -4.47
CA LEU A 26 12.84 -2.10 -4.44
C LEU A 26 13.61 -2.35 -3.13
N SER A 27 14.37 -1.36 -2.68
CA SER A 27 15.11 -1.45 -1.43
C SER A 27 14.18 -1.63 -0.22
N LEU A 28 13.07 -0.90 -0.18
CA LEU A 28 12.09 -0.99 0.90
C LEU A 28 11.39 -2.35 0.93
N ILE A 29 11.01 -2.86 -0.23
CA ILE A 29 10.38 -4.18 -0.33
C ILE A 29 11.33 -5.26 0.17
N GLU A 30 12.59 -5.24 -0.28
CA GLU A 30 13.58 -6.21 0.16
C GLU A 30 13.77 -6.14 1.68
N LYS A 31 13.98 -4.94 2.21
CA LYS A 31 14.21 -4.73 3.64
C LYS A 31 13.05 -5.28 4.49
N HIS A 32 11.83 -4.87 4.17
CA HIS A 32 10.68 -5.18 5.03
C HIS A 32 10.13 -6.58 4.80
N SER A 33 10.20 -7.11 3.56
CA SER A 33 9.79 -8.49 3.32
C SER A 33 10.74 -9.49 3.97
N THR A 34 12.04 -9.25 3.89
CA THR A 34 13.06 -10.09 4.54
C THR A 34 12.89 -10.10 6.06
N ALA A 35 12.54 -8.96 6.65
CA ALA A 35 12.31 -8.83 8.09
C ALA A 35 10.93 -9.37 8.54
N GLY A 36 10.09 -9.82 7.60
CA GLY A 36 8.74 -10.30 7.91
C GLY A 36 7.78 -9.20 8.36
N GLN A 37 8.01 -7.96 7.95
CA GLN A 37 7.24 -6.79 8.40
C GLN A 37 6.23 -6.29 7.38
N ALA A 38 6.38 -6.66 6.10
CA ALA A 38 5.58 -6.11 5.00
C ALA A 38 4.15 -6.63 5.04
N VAL A 39 3.19 -5.72 4.94
CA VAL A 39 1.76 -6.01 4.92
C VAL A 39 1.09 -5.22 3.80
N VAL A 40 0.10 -5.81 3.17
CA VAL A 40 -0.77 -5.17 2.18
C VAL A 40 -2.22 -5.46 2.51
N SER A 41 -3.14 -4.92 1.71
CA SER A 41 -4.57 -5.22 1.79
C SER A 41 -5.08 -5.77 0.46
N THR A 42 -6.28 -6.36 0.48
CA THR A 42 -6.94 -6.80 -0.75
C THR A 42 -7.15 -5.65 -1.72
N GLN A 43 -7.49 -4.46 -1.22
CA GLN A 43 -7.60 -3.25 -2.05
C GLN A 43 -6.29 -2.94 -2.79
N VAL A 44 -5.17 -2.96 -2.06
CA VAL A 44 -3.85 -2.67 -2.65
C VAL A 44 -3.53 -3.68 -3.76
N LEU A 45 -3.82 -4.96 -3.55
CA LEU A 45 -3.58 -5.99 -4.56
C LEU A 45 -4.38 -5.72 -5.84
N ILE A 46 -5.66 -5.34 -5.71
CA ILE A 46 -6.52 -5.03 -6.86
C ILE A 46 -6.04 -3.79 -7.61
N GLU A 47 -5.74 -2.72 -6.86
CA GLU A 47 -5.25 -1.48 -7.46
C GLU A 47 -3.91 -1.70 -8.16
N LEU A 48 -3.02 -2.47 -7.57
CA LEU A 48 -1.73 -2.79 -8.16
C LEU A 48 -1.90 -3.51 -9.50
N TYR A 49 -2.71 -4.57 -9.54
CA TYR A 49 -3.00 -5.28 -10.78
C TYR A 49 -3.51 -4.34 -11.87
N ASN A 50 -4.48 -3.50 -11.51
CA ASN A 50 -5.08 -2.56 -12.46
C ASN A 50 -4.06 -1.58 -13.04
N VAL A 51 -3.17 -1.03 -12.20
CA VAL A 51 -2.14 -0.09 -12.65
C VAL A 51 -1.09 -0.78 -13.53
N LEU A 52 -0.63 -1.97 -13.12
CA LEU A 52 0.36 -2.72 -13.90
C LEU A 52 -0.13 -3.03 -15.31
N VAL A 53 -1.37 -3.49 -15.45
CA VAL A 53 -1.94 -3.88 -16.74
C VAL A 53 -2.32 -2.65 -17.57
N ASN A 54 -3.02 -1.68 -16.98
CA ASN A 54 -3.64 -0.59 -17.73
C ASN A 54 -2.74 0.63 -17.92
N LYS A 55 -1.86 0.94 -16.98
CA LYS A 55 -0.93 2.08 -17.10
C LYS A 55 0.45 1.67 -17.57
N GLN A 56 1.04 0.65 -16.96
CA GLN A 56 2.38 0.19 -17.32
C GLN A 56 2.39 -0.77 -18.51
N LYS A 57 1.20 -1.17 -18.99
CA LYS A 57 1.07 -2.08 -20.14
C LYS A 57 1.82 -3.40 -19.93
N MET A 58 1.88 -3.87 -18.69
CA MET A 58 2.49 -5.15 -18.36
C MET A 58 1.62 -6.30 -18.91
N PRO A 59 2.22 -7.37 -19.44
CA PRO A 59 1.45 -8.56 -19.82
C PRO A 59 0.66 -9.09 -18.62
N VAL A 60 -0.60 -9.46 -18.85
CA VAL A 60 -1.53 -9.92 -17.80
C VAL A 60 -0.94 -11.04 -16.95
N ALA A 61 -0.31 -12.04 -17.60
CA ALA A 61 0.29 -13.15 -16.88
C ALA A 61 1.40 -12.71 -15.93
N MET A 62 2.22 -11.74 -16.34
CA MET A 62 3.30 -11.20 -15.52
C MET A 62 2.74 -10.41 -14.34
N ALA A 63 1.74 -9.57 -14.59
CA ALA A 63 1.08 -8.79 -13.54
C ALA A 63 0.42 -9.72 -12.50
N ALA A 64 -0.27 -10.76 -12.97
CA ALA A 64 -0.90 -11.74 -12.08
C ALA A 64 0.13 -12.43 -11.18
N GLU A 65 1.28 -12.82 -11.73
CA GLU A 65 2.34 -13.46 -10.98
C GLU A 65 2.94 -12.52 -9.92
N LEU A 66 3.17 -11.28 -10.27
CA LEU A 66 3.70 -10.29 -9.33
C LEU A 66 2.73 -10.03 -8.19
N VAL A 67 1.45 -9.83 -8.50
CA VAL A 67 0.41 -9.62 -7.46
C VAL A 67 0.31 -10.85 -6.56
N SER A 68 0.38 -12.06 -7.12
CA SER A 68 0.37 -13.31 -6.34
C SER A 68 1.55 -13.39 -5.38
N SER A 69 2.70 -12.85 -5.76
CA SER A 69 3.87 -12.84 -4.87
C SER A 69 3.64 -11.95 -3.64
N TYR A 70 3.00 -10.79 -3.82
CA TYR A 70 2.64 -9.93 -2.69
C TYR A 70 1.51 -10.52 -1.84
N ALA A 71 0.64 -11.32 -2.43
CA ALA A 71 -0.43 -12.02 -1.70
C ALA A 71 0.10 -13.07 -0.71
N LEU A 72 1.39 -13.41 -0.78
CA LEU A 72 2.06 -14.26 0.22
C LEU A 72 2.43 -13.50 1.49
N TRP A 73 2.46 -12.17 1.44
CA TRP A 73 2.59 -11.36 2.66
C TRP A 73 1.30 -11.48 3.48
N PRO A 74 1.30 -11.09 4.77
CA PRO A 74 0.05 -10.87 5.48
C PRO A 74 -0.81 -9.88 4.71
N VAL A 75 -2.07 -10.25 4.49
CA VAL A 75 -3.03 -9.44 3.72
C VAL A 75 -4.22 -9.10 4.60
N VAL A 76 -4.49 -7.79 4.76
CA VAL A 76 -5.69 -7.33 5.45
C VAL A 76 -6.86 -7.40 4.48
N GLU A 77 -7.88 -8.17 4.83
CA GLU A 77 -9.09 -8.30 4.02
C GLU A 77 -10.04 -7.14 4.28
N SER A 78 -10.55 -6.56 3.19
CA SER A 78 -11.49 -5.43 3.25
C SER A 78 -12.92 -5.96 3.38
N ASP A 79 -13.36 -6.18 4.62
CA ASP A 79 -14.71 -6.62 4.93
C ASP A 79 -15.66 -5.42 5.13
N VAL A 80 -16.92 -5.71 5.40
CA VAL A 80 -17.97 -4.67 5.58
C VAL A 80 -17.62 -3.75 6.76
N GLU A 81 -17.15 -4.30 7.87
CA GLU A 81 -16.78 -3.50 9.04
C GLU A 81 -15.68 -2.50 8.69
N LEU A 82 -14.67 -2.92 7.94
CA LEU A 82 -13.58 -2.04 7.51
C LEU A 82 -14.10 -0.91 6.61
N VAL A 83 -15.00 -1.24 5.68
CA VAL A 83 -15.63 -0.24 4.80
C VAL A 83 -16.41 0.80 5.61
N GLN A 84 -17.20 0.35 6.58
CA GLN A 84 -17.99 1.26 7.41
C GLN A 84 -17.10 2.18 8.26
N LYS A 85 -16.04 1.66 8.85
CA LYS A 85 -15.06 2.46 9.59
C LYS A 85 -14.34 3.46 8.70
N ALA A 86 -14.02 3.07 7.47
CA ALA A 86 -13.39 3.96 6.50
C ALA A 86 -14.33 5.10 6.12
N ILE A 87 -15.63 4.83 5.92
CA ILE A 87 -16.62 5.87 5.66
C ILE A 87 -16.66 6.88 6.81
N ASP A 88 -16.65 6.41 8.06
CA ASP A 88 -16.61 7.30 9.22
C ASP A 88 -15.39 8.21 9.20
N ARG A 89 -14.22 7.70 8.81
CA ARG A 89 -13.01 8.51 8.67
C ARG A 89 -13.14 9.58 7.60
N THR A 90 -13.84 9.32 6.51
CA THR A 90 -14.04 10.35 5.48
C THR A 90 -14.79 11.54 6.04
N ILE A 91 -15.75 11.29 6.93
CA ILE A 91 -16.56 12.33 7.57
C ILE A 91 -15.73 13.10 8.61
N GLU A 92 -15.01 12.38 9.46
CA GLU A 92 -14.27 12.99 10.58
C GLU A 92 -12.98 13.67 10.15
N GLN A 93 -12.25 13.08 9.19
CA GLN A 93 -10.90 13.49 8.82
C GLN A 93 -10.80 14.11 7.43
N HIS A 94 -11.91 14.17 6.68
CA HIS A 94 -11.99 14.78 5.35
C HIS A 94 -10.97 14.21 4.35
N ILE A 95 -10.72 12.91 4.42
CA ILE A 95 -9.88 12.20 3.45
C ILE A 95 -10.77 11.41 2.49
N SER A 96 -10.21 10.99 1.35
CA SER A 96 -10.94 10.17 0.38
C SER A 96 -11.28 8.81 0.96
N ILE A 97 -12.32 8.16 0.41
CA ILE A 97 -12.66 6.79 0.84
C ILE A 97 -11.49 5.82 0.57
N TRP A 98 -10.77 6.02 -0.51
CA TRP A 98 -9.64 5.15 -0.86
C TRP A 98 -8.50 5.26 0.15
N ASP A 99 -8.16 6.48 0.54
CA ASP A 99 -7.15 6.72 1.59
C ASP A 99 -7.65 6.23 2.95
N ALA A 100 -8.93 6.43 3.26
CA ALA A 100 -9.53 5.95 4.49
C ALA A 100 -9.48 4.42 4.60
N MET A 101 -9.71 3.71 3.49
CA MET A 101 -9.60 2.25 3.44
C MET A 101 -8.17 1.79 3.74
N VAL A 102 -7.17 2.47 3.18
CA VAL A 102 -5.75 2.18 3.44
C VAL A 102 -5.41 2.41 4.91
N VAL A 103 -5.85 3.55 5.46
CA VAL A 103 -5.62 3.87 6.89
C VAL A 103 -6.26 2.81 7.80
N GLU A 104 -7.51 2.43 7.53
CA GLU A 104 -8.19 1.40 8.33
C GLU A 104 -7.49 0.06 8.24
N ALA A 105 -7.01 -0.33 7.06
CA ALA A 105 -6.26 -1.57 6.90
C ALA A 105 -4.96 -1.55 7.71
N ALA A 106 -4.21 -0.43 7.64
CA ALA A 106 -2.99 -0.26 8.40
C ALA A 106 -3.24 -0.32 9.91
N ASN A 107 -4.31 0.32 10.39
CA ASN A 107 -4.70 0.28 11.79
C ASN A 107 -5.11 -1.13 12.23
N ARG A 108 -5.86 -1.86 11.40
CA ARG A 108 -6.32 -3.22 11.71
C ARG A 108 -5.15 -4.18 11.93
N CYS A 109 -4.08 -4.06 11.14
CA CYS A 109 -2.88 -4.89 11.34
C CYS A 109 -1.87 -4.29 12.32
N GLU A 110 -2.24 -3.20 12.98
CA GLU A 110 -1.40 -2.50 13.96
C GLU A 110 -0.05 -2.06 13.37
N ALA A 111 -0.06 -1.64 12.10
CA ALA A 111 1.14 -1.15 11.44
C ALA A 111 1.60 0.17 12.07
N GLU A 112 2.86 0.25 12.44
CA GLU A 112 3.45 1.50 12.94
C GLU A 112 3.70 2.49 11.81
N THR A 113 3.99 1.98 10.62
CA THR A 113 4.32 2.77 9.44
C THR A 113 3.41 2.41 8.27
N LEU A 114 2.89 3.44 7.61
CA LEU A 114 2.19 3.35 6.35
C LEU A 114 3.03 4.07 5.29
N LEU A 115 3.63 3.29 4.38
CA LEU A 115 4.42 3.85 3.28
C LEU A 115 3.49 4.28 2.15
N SER A 116 3.45 5.58 1.86
CA SER A 116 2.61 6.14 0.80
C SER A 116 3.18 7.47 0.31
N GLU A 117 3.14 7.68 -1.01
CA GLU A 117 3.50 8.96 -1.63
C GLU A 117 2.31 9.94 -1.64
N ASP A 118 1.09 9.41 -1.74
CA ASP A 118 -0.11 10.22 -1.99
C ASP A 118 -0.72 10.83 -0.72
N MET A 119 -0.33 10.34 0.44
CA MET A 119 -0.85 10.83 1.72
C MET A 119 0.17 11.75 2.39
N SER A 120 -0.30 12.58 3.34
CA SER A 120 0.54 13.58 4.00
C SER A 120 1.63 12.94 4.85
N HIS A 121 2.88 13.16 4.48
CA HIS A 121 4.04 12.69 5.22
C HIS A 121 4.01 13.18 6.67
N GLY A 122 4.23 12.26 7.60
CA GLY A 122 4.24 12.55 9.02
C GLY A 122 2.87 12.56 9.69
N MET A 123 1.78 12.48 8.91
CA MET A 123 0.44 12.41 9.47
C MET A 123 0.25 11.12 10.26
N ARG A 124 -0.38 11.24 11.42
CA ARG A 124 -0.63 10.09 12.28
C ARG A 124 -2.11 9.77 12.35
N TYR A 125 -2.43 8.51 12.11
CA TYR A 125 -3.78 7.95 12.24
C TYR A 125 -3.74 6.82 13.27
N GLY A 126 -4.27 7.08 14.47
CA GLY A 126 -4.12 6.12 15.59
C GLY A 126 -2.64 5.91 15.90
N ASN A 127 -2.18 4.67 15.83
CA ASN A 127 -0.78 4.32 16.07
C ASN A 127 0.05 4.21 14.78
N THR A 128 -0.54 4.55 13.64
CA THR A 128 0.12 4.46 12.34
C THR A 128 0.59 5.84 11.87
N THR A 129 1.85 5.96 11.51
CA THR A 129 2.42 7.18 10.94
C THR A 129 2.65 7.00 9.45
N VAL A 130 2.17 7.96 8.66
CA VAL A 130 2.41 7.99 7.21
C VAL A 130 3.85 8.43 6.95
N VAL A 131 4.55 7.68 6.12
CA VAL A 131 5.90 8.01 5.66
C VAL A 131 5.92 8.02 4.14
N ASN A 132 6.27 9.17 3.55
CA ASN A 132 6.55 9.23 2.12
C ASN A 132 8.03 8.88 1.91
N PRO A 133 8.34 7.70 1.39
CA PRO A 133 9.74 7.26 1.27
C PRO A 133 10.50 7.98 0.16
N PHE A 134 9.80 8.73 -0.67
CA PHE A 134 10.36 9.47 -1.81
C PHE A 134 10.55 10.96 -1.52
N ALA A 135 10.17 11.40 -0.35
CA ALA A 135 10.31 12.79 0.04
C ALA A 135 11.77 13.18 0.32
#